data_b282bd2e13cdd51d449600af44657e46
#
_entry.id   b282bd2e13cdd51d449600af44657e46
#
_cell.length_a   1.000
_cell.length_b   1.000
_cell.length_c   1.000
_cell.angle_alpha   90.00
_cell.angle_beta   90.00
_cell.angle_gamma   90.00
#
_symmetry.space_group_name_H-M   'P 1'
#
loop_
_entity.id
_entity.type
_entity.pdbx_description
1 polymer ?
#
loop_
_entity_poly.entity_id
_entity_poly.type
_entity_poly.pdbx_seq_one_letter_code
_entity_poly.pdbx_strand_id
1 'polypeptide(L)'
;MGQDLYEGSSQAKDLFAQANDVLGFDITKIMFEGSADELKETKVTQPAIFLHSTIMAKVMGEAFKPDMVAGHSLGEISALVANRTLAFSDGLKLVSKRAQAMQKACELEPSTMAAVLGLEDHLVEAICADTSGTVVAANYNCPGQLVISGDIAAVNLACEKLTEAGARRALLLPVGGAFHSPLMEPAREELAAAIENTVFTEPACPIYQNVSTFAITAPEEIKKNLIFQLTAPVKWTQSVQQMIHDGATEFIEVGPGNV
;
A
#
# COMPACT_ATOMS: atom_id res chain seq x y z
N MET A 1 -12.95 13.63 2.07
CA MET A 1 -11.87 13.24 1.11
C MET A 1 -12.53 13.02 -0.24
N GLY A 2 -12.07 13.67 -1.33
CA GLY A 2 -12.56 13.46 -2.71
C GLY A 2 -13.91 14.11 -3.06
N GLN A 3 -14.48 14.98 -2.23
CA GLN A 3 -15.72 15.69 -2.52
C GLN A 3 -15.55 16.64 -3.71
N ASP A 4 -14.41 17.28 -3.83
CA ASP A 4 -14.03 18.13 -4.96
C ASP A 4 -14.02 17.38 -6.30
N LEU A 5 -13.51 16.15 -6.31
CA LEU A 5 -13.57 15.27 -7.48
C LEU A 5 -15.02 14.94 -7.86
N TYR A 6 -15.85 14.61 -6.85
CA TYR A 6 -17.25 14.30 -7.03
C TYR A 6 -18.05 15.49 -7.62
N GLU A 7 -17.85 16.68 -7.07
CA GLU A 7 -18.55 17.89 -7.53
C GLU A 7 -18.09 18.34 -8.91
N GLY A 8 -16.80 18.15 -9.21
CA GLY A 8 -16.17 18.63 -10.44
C GLY A 8 -16.38 17.75 -11.68
N SER A 9 -16.88 16.50 -11.54
CA SER A 9 -16.94 15.56 -12.66
C SER A 9 -18.12 14.60 -12.58
N SER A 10 -18.91 14.52 -13.68
CA SER A 10 -19.97 13.52 -13.81
C SER A 10 -19.40 12.10 -13.80
N GLN A 11 -18.25 11.88 -14.43
CA GLN A 11 -17.55 10.58 -14.42
C GLN A 11 -17.14 10.19 -12.99
N ALA A 12 -16.70 11.14 -12.16
CA ALA A 12 -16.42 10.86 -10.76
C ALA A 12 -17.68 10.43 -10.00
N LYS A 13 -18.80 11.11 -10.20
CA LYS A 13 -20.08 10.74 -9.58
C LYS A 13 -20.50 9.32 -9.91
N ASP A 14 -20.38 8.91 -11.17
CA ASP A 14 -20.69 7.55 -11.62
C ASP A 14 -19.75 6.51 -10.97
N LEU A 15 -18.46 6.82 -10.84
CA LEU A 15 -17.49 5.94 -10.20
C LEU A 15 -17.70 5.82 -8.68
N PHE A 16 -18.08 6.90 -8.00
CA PHE A 16 -18.45 6.84 -6.58
C PHE A 16 -19.74 6.04 -6.35
N ALA A 17 -20.75 6.21 -7.22
CA ALA A 17 -21.97 5.40 -7.17
C ALA A 17 -21.64 3.91 -7.37
N GLN A 18 -20.85 3.58 -8.39
CA GLN A 18 -20.39 2.21 -8.63
C GLN A 18 -19.62 1.65 -7.42
N ALA A 19 -18.83 2.48 -6.73
CA ALA A 19 -18.09 2.05 -5.56
C ALA A 19 -19.00 1.68 -4.39
N ASN A 20 -20.06 2.46 -4.13
CA ASN A 20 -21.06 2.14 -3.12
C ASN A 20 -21.76 0.79 -3.43
N ASP A 21 -22.11 0.56 -4.69
CA ASP A 21 -22.71 -0.71 -5.12
C ASP A 21 -21.75 -1.90 -4.94
N VAL A 22 -20.48 -1.75 -5.33
CA VAL A 22 -19.47 -2.80 -5.19
C VAL A 22 -19.19 -3.16 -3.73
N LEU A 23 -19.12 -2.15 -2.86
CA LEU A 23 -18.82 -2.33 -1.44
C LEU A 23 -20.02 -2.75 -0.61
N GLY A 24 -21.25 -2.46 -1.09
CA GLY A 24 -22.50 -2.74 -0.38
C GLY A 24 -22.79 -1.79 0.79
N PHE A 25 -22.11 -0.64 0.85
CA PHE A 25 -22.36 0.44 1.81
C PHE A 25 -21.96 1.80 1.23
N ASP A 26 -22.48 2.88 1.81
CA ASP A 26 -22.24 4.24 1.32
C ASP A 26 -20.89 4.77 1.80
N ILE A 27 -19.81 4.35 1.12
CA ILE A 27 -18.46 4.85 1.38
C ILE A 27 -18.32 6.32 1.00
N THR A 28 -19.10 6.77 0.00
CA THR A 28 -19.08 8.15 -0.47
C THR A 28 -19.45 9.11 0.66
N LYS A 29 -20.52 8.79 1.40
CA LYS A 29 -20.95 9.58 2.56
C LYS A 29 -19.87 9.61 3.63
N ILE A 30 -19.25 8.46 3.94
CA ILE A 30 -18.18 8.40 4.94
C ILE A 30 -16.98 9.23 4.50
N MET A 31 -16.60 9.16 3.22
CA MET A 31 -15.47 9.93 2.67
C MET A 31 -15.67 11.44 2.74
N PHE A 32 -16.91 11.93 2.59
CA PHE A 32 -17.21 13.36 2.53
C PHE A 32 -17.57 13.96 3.89
N GLU A 33 -18.36 13.24 4.68
CA GLU A 33 -18.98 13.74 5.90
C GLU A 33 -18.57 12.97 7.15
N GLY A 34 -17.91 11.81 6.99
CA GLY A 34 -17.54 10.94 8.10
C GLY A 34 -16.49 11.55 9.03
N SER A 35 -16.53 11.12 10.27
CA SER A 35 -15.54 11.47 11.29
C SER A 35 -14.16 10.88 10.98
N ALA A 36 -13.13 11.43 11.63
CA ALA A 36 -11.77 10.89 11.52
C ALA A 36 -11.68 9.43 12.00
N ASP A 37 -12.52 9.02 12.93
CA ASP A 37 -12.53 7.65 13.46
C ASP A 37 -13.19 6.68 12.47
N GLU A 38 -14.30 7.05 11.82
CA GLU A 38 -14.90 6.27 10.74
C GLU A 38 -13.93 6.07 9.56
N LEU A 39 -13.18 7.12 9.19
CA LEU A 39 -12.17 7.05 8.13
C LEU A 39 -10.97 6.17 8.49
N LYS A 40 -10.67 5.97 9.78
CA LYS A 40 -9.60 5.08 10.26
C LYS A 40 -10.00 3.62 10.30
N GLU A 41 -11.28 3.29 10.21
CA GLU A 41 -11.70 1.89 10.14
C GLU A 41 -11.02 1.19 8.95
N THR A 42 -10.38 0.06 9.17
CA THR A 42 -9.59 -0.65 8.14
C THR A 42 -10.40 -0.93 6.88
N LYS A 43 -11.68 -1.30 7.03
CA LYS A 43 -12.61 -1.53 5.91
C LYS A 43 -12.93 -0.27 5.09
N VAL A 44 -12.65 0.93 5.64
CA VAL A 44 -12.92 2.24 5.01
C VAL A 44 -11.65 2.87 4.47
N THR A 45 -10.58 2.91 5.27
CA THR A 45 -9.34 3.61 4.95
C THR A 45 -8.77 3.20 3.58
N GLN A 46 -8.57 1.90 3.38
CA GLN A 46 -7.96 1.41 2.14
C GLN A 46 -8.85 1.67 0.91
N PRO A 47 -10.15 1.30 0.92
CA PRO A 47 -11.05 1.66 -0.18
C PRO A 47 -11.13 3.16 -0.45
N ALA A 48 -11.18 4.02 0.58
CA ALA A 48 -11.26 5.46 0.43
C ALA A 48 -10.02 6.05 -0.28
N ILE A 49 -8.81 5.63 0.11
CA ILE A 49 -7.56 6.03 -0.55
C ILE A 49 -7.52 5.53 -1.99
N PHE A 50 -7.87 4.26 -2.21
CA PHE A 50 -7.96 3.68 -3.55
C PHE A 50 -8.92 4.46 -4.46
N LEU A 51 -10.13 4.77 -3.97
CA LEU A 51 -11.14 5.53 -4.71
C LEU A 51 -10.63 6.91 -5.08
N HIS A 52 -10.06 7.63 -4.13
CA HIS A 52 -9.51 8.97 -4.40
C HIS A 52 -8.46 8.90 -5.51
N SER A 53 -7.47 8.02 -5.39
CA SER A 53 -6.36 7.89 -6.34
C SER A 53 -6.84 7.46 -7.74
N THR A 54 -7.67 6.42 -7.82
CA THR A 54 -8.11 5.87 -9.10
C THR A 54 -9.12 6.76 -9.82
N ILE A 55 -10.03 7.41 -9.08
CA ILE A 55 -10.98 8.36 -9.66
C ILE A 55 -10.24 9.58 -10.17
N MET A 56 -9.28 10.13 -9.40
CA MET A 56 -8.44 11.24 -9.83
C MET A 56 -7.72 10.92 -11.14
N ALA A 57 -7.04 9.76 -11.22
CA ALA A 57 -6.37 9.33 -12.45
C ALA A 57 -7.33 9.20 -13.64
N LYS A 58 -8.54 8.68 -13.43
CA LYS A 58 -9.57 8.54 -14.49
C LYS A 58 -10.14 9.88 -14.95
N VAL A 59 -10.37 10.81 -14.04
CA VAL A 59 -10.91 12.15 -14.35
C VAL A 59 -9.89 13.01 -15.10
N MET A 60 -8.59 12.79 -14.90
CA MET A 60 -7.54 13.44 -15.70
C MET A 60 -7.62 13.07 -17.19
N GLY A 61 -8.25 11.95 -17.54
CA GLY A 61 -8.51 11.54 -18.93
C GLY A 61 -7.26 11.52 -19.79
N GLU A 62 -7.27 12.26 -20.91
CA GLU A 62 -6.15 12.33 -21.86
C GLU A 62 -4.87 12.98 -21.29
N ALA A 63 -4.96 13.72 -20.18
CA ALA A 63 -3.79 14.27 -19.51
C ALA A 63 -3.04 13.20 -18.68
N PHE A 64 -3.69 12.08 -18.36
CA PHE A 64 -3.08 10.98 -17.64
C PHE A 64 -2.51 9.95 -18.62
N LYS A 65 -1.23 10.11 -18.98
CA LYS A 65 -0.49 9.22 -19.86
C LYS A 65 0.86 8.85 -19.24
N PRO A 66 0.87 8.01 -18.19
CA PRO A 66 2.12 7.61 -17.57
C PRO A 66 2.90 6.67 -18.47
N ASP A 67 4.23 6.85 -18.54
CA ASP A 67 5.16 5.92 -19.19
C ASP A 67 5.46 4.71 -18.29
N MET A 68 5.27 4.87 -16.96
CA MET A 68 5.43 3.85 -15.96
C MET A 68 4.61 4.20 -14.72
N VAL A 69 4.22 3.19 -13.94
CA VAL A 69 3.47 3.38 -12.71
C VAL A 69 4.09 2.63 -11.54
N ALA A 70 3.90 3.15 -10.34
CA ALA A 70 4.21 2.49 -9.08
C ALA A 70 3.17 2.89 -8.03
N GLY A 71 3.12 2.14 -6.93
CA GLY A 71 2.25 2.47 -5.81
C GLY A 71 2.77 1.84 -4.52
N HIS A 72 2.78 2.61 -3.44
CA HIS A 72 3.24 2.14 -2.14
C HIS A 72 2.16 1.28 -1.48
N SER A 73 2.44 0.01 -1.20
CA SER A 73 1.55 -0.93 -0.54
C SER A 73 0.16 -1.00 -1.22
N LEU A 74 -0.89 -0.45 -0.60
CA LEU A 74 -2.21 -0.32 -1.21
C LEU A 74 -2.17 0.37 -2.58
N GLY A 75 -1.32 1.38 -2.73
CA GLY A 75 -1.15 2.14 -3.96
C GLY A 75 -0.77 1.28 -5.17
N GLU A 76 -0.17 0.10 -4.97
CA GLU A 76 0.13 -0.85 -6.04
C GLU A 76 -1.15 -1.32 -6.76
N ILE A 77 -2.25 -1.57 -6.01
CA ILE A 77 -3.54 -1.92 -6.63
C ILE A 77 -4.14 -0.71 -7.38
N SER A 78 -3.98 0.50 -6.84
CA SER A 78 -4.39 1.73 -7.54
C SER A 78 -3.61 1.92 -8.85
N ALA A 79 -2.30 1.68 -8.82
CA ALA A 79 -1.42 1.73 -10.00
C ALA A 79 -1.82 0.69 -11.07
N LEU A 80 -2.23 -0.53 -10.66
CA LEU A 80 -2.74 -1.56 -11.56
C LEU A 80 -4.06 -1.19 -12.24
N VAL A 81 -4.90 -0.38 -11.58
CA VAL A 81 -6.09 0.19 -12.23
C VAL A 81 -5.71 1.35 -13.16
N ALA A 82 -4.75 2.17 -12.75
CA ALA A 82 -4.29 3.31 -13.52
C ALA A 82 -3.62 2.90 -14.85
N ASN A 83 -2.83 1.83 -14.85
CA ASN A 83 -2.21 1.28 -16.07
C ASN A 83 -3.09 0.25 -16.82
N ARG A 84 -4.37 0.12 -16.42
CA ARG A 84 -5.38 -0.73 -17.05
C ARG A 84 -5.17 -2.25 -16.90
N THR A 85 -4.27 -2.69 -16.05
CA THR A 85 -4.11 -4.12 -15.72
C THR A 85 -5.34 -4.68 -15.02
N LEU A 86 -5.98 -3.86 -14.16
CA LEU A 86 -7.21 -4.20 -13.44
C LEU A 86 -8.37 -3.29 -13.85
N ALA A 87 -9.56 -3.86 -13.96
CA ALA A 87 -10.78 -3.06 -14.00
C ALA A 87 -11.00 -2.36 -12.65
N PHE A 88 -11.62 -1.18 -12.65
CA PHE A 88 -11.87 -0.39 -11.43
C PHE A 88 -12.64 -1.18 -10.36
N SER A 89 -13.73 -1.86 -10.77
CA SER A 89 -14.54 -2.67 -9.86
C SER A 89 -13.78 -3.84 -9.26
N ASP A 90 -12.89 -4.47 -10.04
CA ASP A 90 -12.11 -5.62 -9.58
C ASP A 90 -10.97 -5.17 -8.65
N GLY A 91 -10.31 -4.06 -8.96
CA GLY A 91 -9.36 -3.42 -8.06
C GLY A 91 -10.00 -3.05 -6.72
N LEU A 92 -11.21 -2.47 -6.73
CA LEU A 92 -11.92 -2.12 -5.51
C LEU A 92 -12.32 -3.35 -4.67
N LYS A 93 -12.78 -4.43 -5.31
CA LYS A 93 -13.06 -5.70 -4.62
C LYS A 93 -11.80 -6.28 -3.97
N LEU A 94 -10.67 -6.26 -4.68
CA LEU A 94 -9.39 -6.71 -4.12
C LEU A 94 -8.96 -5.86 -2.93
N VAL A 95 -9.09 -4.53 -3.00
CA VAL A 95 -8.77 -3.62 -1.89
C VAL A 95 -9.67 -3.89 -0.68
N SER A 96 -10.96 -4.09 -0.89
CA SER A 96 -11.90 -4.44 0.19
C SER A 96 -11.54 -5.77 0.84
N LYS A 97 -11.23 -6.80 0.05
CA LYS A 97 -10.76 -8.09 0.55
C LYS A 97 -9.44 -7.99 1.31
N ARG A 98 -8.49 -7.23 0.77
CA ARG A 98 -7.21 -6.95 1.42
C ARG A 98 -7.40 -6.31 2.79
N ALA A 99 -8.22 -5.27 2.88
CA ALA A 99 -8.50 -4.58 4.12
C ALA A 99 -9.10 -5.51 5.19
N GLN A 100 -10.08 -6.34 4.79
CA GLN A 100 -10.72 -7.30 5.69
C GLN A 100 -9.75 -8.41 6.14
N ALA A 101 -8.96 -8.96 5.23
CA ALA A 101 -7.99 -10.01 5.55
C ALA A 101 -6.88 -9.48 6.49
N MET A 102 -6.38 -8.28 6.23
CA MET A 102 -5.40 -7.62 7.11
C MET A 102 -5.96 -7.33 8.50
N GLN A 103 -7.21 -6.87 8.60
CA GLN A 103 -7.87 -6.65 9.88
C GLN A 103 -7.96 -7.93 10.70
N LYS A 104 -8.40 -9.02 10.08
CA LYS A 104 -8.46 -10.34 10.75
C LYS A 104 -7.08 -10.80 11.23
N ALA A 105 -6.05 -10.64 10.40
CA ALA A 105 -4.69 -11.02 10.80
C ALA A 105 -4.19 -10.20 12.00
N CYS A 106 -4.52 -8.90 12.07
CA CYS A 106 -4.19 -8.06 13.24
C CYS A 106 -4.91 -8.50 14.53
N GLU A 107 -6.10 -9.08 14.42
CA GLU A 107 -6.87 -9.58 15.56
C GLU A 107 -6.34 -10.91 16.11
N LEU A 108 -5.64 -11.69 15.26
CA LEU A 108 -5.07 -12.98 15.64
C LEU A 108 -3.83 -12.82 16.51
N GLU A 109 -2.99 -11.84 16.22
CA GLU A 109 -1.72 -11.66 16.92
C GLU A 109 -1.44 -10.18 17.17
N PRO A 110 -1.32 -9.75 18.45
CA PRO A 110 -1.00 -8.37 18.80
C PRO A 110 0.34 -7.94 18.24
N SER A 111 0.33 -6.98 17.34
CA SER A 111 1.51 -6.58 16.58
C SER A 111 1.49 -5.09 16.26
N THR A 112 2.63 -4.54 15.84
CA THR A 112 2.80 -3.11 15.61
C THR A 112 3.91 -2.82 14.61
N MET A 113 4.11 -1.54 14.33
CA MET A 113 5.20 -1.02 13.49
C MET A 113 5.88 0.16 14.18
N ALA A 114 7.12 0.43 13.78
CA ALA A 114 7.84 1.62 14.23
C ALA A 114 8.63 2.26 13.09
N ALA A 115 8.63 3.59 13.04
CA ALA A 115 9.45 4.34 12.09
C ALA A 115 10.85 4.58 12.67
N VAL A 116 11.87 4.26 11.89
CA VAL A 116 13.29 4.42 12.22
C VAL A 116 13.89 5.48 11.30
N LEU A 117 14.50 6.50 11.89
CA LEU A 117 15.07 7.62 11.16
C LEU A 117 16.56 7.79 11.47
N GLY A 118 17.35 8.01 10.42
CA GLY A 118 18.76 8.43 10.52
C GLY A 118 19.75 7.30 10.74
N LEU A 119 19.38 6.05 10.42
CA LEU A 119 20.30 4.91 10.31
C LEU A 119 20.31 4.38 8.87
N GLU A 120 21.42 3.76 8.50
CA GLU A 120 21.56 3.03 7.26
C GLU A 120 20.73 1.75 7.29
N ASP A 121 20.10 1.39 6.16
CA ASP A 121 19.18 0.26 6.05
C ASP A 121 19.78 -1.05 6.57
N HIS A 122 21.04 -1.35 6.20
CA HIS A 122 21.72 -2.58 6.61
C HIS A 122 21.93 -2.71 8.14
N LEU A 123 22.05 -1.58 8.86
CA LEU A 123 22.13 -1.59 10.33
C LEU A 123 20.78 -1.90 10.94
N VAL A 124 19.70 -1.33 10.38
CA VAL A 124 18.34 -1.62 10.83
C VAL A 124 18.01 -3.09 10.61
N GLU A 125 18.33 -3.63 9.43
CA GLU A 125 18.15 -5.05 9.09
C GLU A 125 18.90 -5.98 10.05
N ALA A 126 20.18 -5.68 10.33
CA ALA A 126 21.01 -6.46 11.24
C ALA A 126 20.44 -6.46 12.67
N ILE A 127 19.98 -5.31 13.16
CA ILE A 127 19.38 -5.19 14.49
C ILE A 127 18.05 -5.96 14.56
N CYS A 128 17.21 -5.88 13.53
CA CYS A 128 15.99 -6.67 13.46
C CYS A 128 16.30 -8.17 13.50
N ALA A 129 17.27 -8.63 12.73
CA ALA A 129 17.69 -10.04 12.68
C ALA A 129 18.29 -10.54 14.02
N ASP A 130 18.96 -9.68 14.79
CA ASP A 130 19.52 -9.98 16.12
C ASP A 130 18.52 -9.79 17.26
N THR A 131 17.30 -9.39 16.97
CA THR A 131 16.28 -9.17 17.99
C THR A 131 15.42 -10.42 18.13
N SER A 132 15.21 -10.89 19.39
CA SER A 132 14.35 -12.04 19.67
C SER A 132 12.87 -11.72 19.38
N GLY A 133 12.16 -12.71 18.88
CA GLY A 133 10.77 -12.53 18.42
C GLY A 133 10.70 -12.24 16.91
N THR A 134 9.54 -11.81 16.44
CA THR A 134 9.33 -11.46 15.04
C THR A 134 9.41 -9.96 14.85
N VAL A 135 10.50 -9.47 14.25
CA VAL A 135 10.61 -8.08 13.79
C VAL A 135 11.44 -8.03 12.51
N VAL A 136 10.95 -7.31 11.52
CA VAL A 136 11.57 -7.20 10.19
C VAL A 136 11.56 -5.76 9.68
N ALA A 137 12.48 -5.46 8.76
CA ALA A 137 12.41 -4.26 7.93
C ALA A 137 11.23 -4.40 6.96
N ALA A 138 10.25 -3.51 7.05
CA ALA A 138 8.97 -3.62 6.36
C ALA A 138 8.76 -2.59 5.24
N ASN A 139 9.18 -1.34 5.44
CA ASN A 139 9.02 -0.30 4.42
C ASN A 139 10.30 0.52 4.28
N TYR A 140 10.92 0.46 3.12
CA TYR A 140 12.06 1.30 2.72
C TYR A 140 11.53 2.55 2.05
N ASN A 141 11.17 3.58 2.84
CA ASN A 141 10.42 4.74 2.34
C ASN A 141 11.30 5.75 1.59
N CYS A 142 12.44 6.09 2.16
CA CYS A 142 13.48 6.88 1.50
C CYS A 142 14.81 6.66 2.23
N PRO A 143 15.96 7.07 1.66
CA PRO A 143 17.26 6.94 2.34
C PRO A 143 17.21 7.50 3.76
N GLY A 144 17.57 6.65 4.74
CA GLY A 144 17.55 6.99 6.16
C GLY A 144 16.15 7.02 6.82
N GLN A 145 15.13 6.53 6.14
CA GLN A 145 13.79 6.34 6.72
C GLN A 145 13.26 4.95 6.38
N LEU A 146 13.21 4.11 7.38
CA LEU A 146 12.73 2.73 7.28
C LEU A 146 11.67 2.47 8.34
N VAL A 147 10.69 1.63 8.04
CA VAL A 147 9.70 1.17 9.02
C VAL A 147 9.97 -0.29 9.32
N ILE A 148 10.03 -0.64 10.62
CA ILE A 148 10.10 -2.01 11.10
C ILE A 148 8.72 -2.50 11.54
N SER A 149 8.48 -3.80 11.47
CA SER A 149 7.18 -4.42 11.66
C SER A 149 7.33 -5.77 12.36
N GLY A 150 6.48 -6.06 13.35
CA GLY A 150 6.58 -7.30 14.09
C GLY A 150 5.68 -7.39 15.31
N ASP A 151 5.91 -8.39 16.15
CA ASP A 151 5.23 -8.47 17.44
C ASP A 151 5.62 -7.29 18.34
N ILE A 152 4.71 -6.92 19.25
CA ILE A 152 4.88 -5.71 20.07
C ILE A 152 6.18 -5.75 20.90
N ALA A 153 6.53 -6.91 21.46
CA ALA A 153 7.70 -7.04 22.33
C ALA A 153 8.98 -6.91 21.51
N ALA A 154 9.06 -7.59 20.35
CA ALA A 154 10.23 -7.52 19.46
C ALA A 154 10.43 -6.13 18.86
N VAL A 155 9.35 -5.46 18.44
CA VAL A 155 9.44 -4.08 17.91
C VAL A 155 9.92 -3.11 18.97
N ASN A 156 9.43 -3.20 20.21
CA ASN A 156 9.91 -2.35 21.31
C ASN A 156 11.40 -2.59 21.60
N LEU A 157 11.82 -3.85 21.72
CA LEU A 157 13.23 -4.21 21.94
C LEU A 157 14.13 -3.75 20.79
N ALA A 158 13.67 -3.89 19.54
CA ALA A 158 14.38 -3.38 18.37
C ALA A 158 14.51 -1.85 18.42
N CYS A 159 13.46 -1.12 18.82
CA CYS A 159 13.51 0.35 18.97
C CYS A 159 14.57 0.80 20.01
N GLU A 160 14.71 0.08 21.12
CA GLU A 160 15.74 0.35 22.13
C GLU A 160 17.14 0.16 21.51
N LYS A 161 17.40 -1.01 20.91
CA LYS A 161 18.68 -1.32 20.24
C LYS A 161 19.01 -0.33 19.11
N LEU A 162 18.03 0.05 18.31
CA LEU A 162 18.20 1.02 17.22
C LEU A 162 18.56 2.41 17.76
N THR A 163 17.95 2.81 18.88
CA THR A 163 18.29 4.07 19.55
C THR A 163 19.72 4.05 20.08
N GLU A 164 20.14 2.95 20.73
CA GLU A 164 21.51 2.74 21.19
C GLU A 164 22.52 2.74 20.03
N ALA A 165 22.14 2.23 18.88
CA ALA A 165 22.96 2.24 17.66
C ALA A 165 23.03 3.61 16.97
N GLY A 166 22.34 4.63 17.49
CA GLY A 166 22.41 6.00 17.00
C GLY A 166 21.25 6.42 16.07
N ALA A 167 20.14 5.69 16.05
CA ALA A 167 18.94 6.17 15.37
C ALA A 167 18.52 7.53 15.91
N ARG A 168 18.30 8.48 15.01
CA ARG A 168 17.80 9.81 15.38
C ARG A 168 16.40 9.75 15.99
N ARG A 169 15.59 8.78 15.54
CA ARG A 169 14.27 8.43 16.10
C ARG A 169 13.96 6.98 15.83
N ALA A 170 13.33 6.32 16.79
CA ALA A 170 12.68 5.02 16.66
C ALA A 170 11.31 5.15 17.36
N LEU A 171 10.23 5.35 16.58
CA LEU A 171 8.92 5.75 17.08
C LEU A 171 7.85 4.73 16.68
N LEU A 172 7.12 4.21 17.66
CA LEU A 172 5.93 3.40 17.40
C LEU A 172 4.91 4.17 16.55
N LEU A 173 4.38 3.50 15.56
CA LEU A 173 3.30 4.03 14.72
C LEU A 173 1.93 3.70 15.34
N PRO A 174 0.92 4.56 15.18
CA PRO A 174 -0.44 4.33 15.69
C PRO A 174 -1.21 3.34 14.78
N VAL A 175 -0.64 2.15 14.59
CA VAL A 175 -1.21 1.06 13.78
C VAL A 175 -1.32 -0.20 14.62
N GLY A 176 -2.38 -0.97 14.42
CA GLY A 176 -2.68 -2.18 15.19
C GLY A 176 -2.27 -3.46 14.47
N GLY A 177 -1.22 -3.44 13.65
CA GLY A 177 -0.80 -4.64 12.93
C GLY A 177 0.61 -4.55 12.37
N ALA A 178 1.24 -5.71 12.21
CA ALA A 178 2.58 -5.87 11.62
C ALA A 178 2.49 -6.06 10.11
N PHE A 179 2.14 -5.00 9.40
CA PHE A 179 2.05 -5.05 7.94
C PHE A 179 3.42 -5.32 7.30
N HIS A 180 3.42 -5.99 6.17
CA HIS A 180 4.62 -6.34 5.41
C HIS A 180 5.63 -7.18 6.21
N SER A 181 5.12 -8.08 7.06
CA SER A 181 5.87 -9.01 7.88
C SER A 181 5.31 -10.44 7.76
N PRO A 182 6.02 -11.47 8.24
CA PRO A 182 5.49 -12.84 8.28
C PRO A 182 4.17 -12.99 9.03
N LEU A 183 3.84 -12.08 9.96
CA LEU A 183 2.58 -12.09 10.72
C LEU A 183 1.35 -11.80 9.85
N MET A 184 1.53 -11.33 8.62
CA MET A 184 0.46 -11.14 7.64
C MET A 184 0.19 -12.39 6.78
N GLU A 185 0.80 -13.54 7.07
CA GLU A 185 0.60 -14.77 6.29
C GLU A 185 -0.88 -15.19 6.16
N PRO A 186 -1.70 -15.14 7.23
CA PRO A 186 -3.13 -15.48 7.11
C PRO A 186 -3.87 -14.53 6.14
N ALA A 187 -3.50 -13.24 6.13
CA ALA A 187 -4.08 -12.28 5.20
C ALA A 187 -3.62 -12.53 3.76
N ARG A 188 -2.35 -12.92 3.56
CA ARG A 188 -1.80 -13.28 2.25
C ARG A 188 -2.54 -14.48 1.64
N GLU A 189 -2.79 -15.52 2.41
CA GLU A 189 -3.51 -16.71 1.96
C GLU A 189 -4.96 -16.38 1.53
N GLU A 190 -5.68 -15.58 2.35
CA GLU A 190 -7.05 -15.15 2.02
C GLU A 190 -7.07 -14.27 0.76
N LEU A 191 -6.11 -13.35 0.61
CA LEU A 191 -6.02 -12.45 -0.54
C LEU A 191 -5.56 -13.18 -1.82
N ALA A 192 -4.68 -14.18 -1.71
CA ALA A 192 -4.20 -14.96 -2.84
C ALA A 192 -5.36 -15.58 -3.64
N ALA A 193 -6.32 -16.17 -2.96
CA ALA A 193 -7.50 -16.74 -3.61
C ALA A 193 -8.33 -15.69 -4.37
N ALA A 194 -8.42 -14.46 -3.85
CA ALA A 194 -9.12 -13.38 -4.54
C ALA A 194 -8.35 -12.88 -5.77
N ILE A 195 -7.02 -12.77 -5.68
CA ILE A 195 -6.15 -12.37 -6.79
C ILE A 195 -6.20 -13.39 -7.92
N GLU A 196 -6.09 -14.69 -7.61
CA GLU A 196 -6.14 -15.77 -8.61
C GLU A 196 -7.46 -15.78 -9.40
N ASN A 197 -8.58 -15.47 -8.74
CA ASN A 197 -9.90 -15.39 -9.36
C ASN A 197 -10.19 -14.05 -10.06
N THR A 198 -9.25 -13.11 -10.05
CA THR A 198 -9.40 -11.80 -10.70
C THR A 198 -8.72 -11.79 -12.05
N VAL A 199 -9.37 -11.15 -13.04
CA VAL A 199 -8.80 -10.99 -14.37
C VAL A 199 -7.78 -9.87 -14.38
N PHE A 200 -6.55 -10.21 -14.78
CA PHE A 200 -5.47 -9.26 -15.05
C PHE A 200 -5.22 -9.23 -16.55
N THR A 201 -5.16 -8.05 -17.12
CA THR A 201 -4.86 -7.83 -18.53
C THR A 201 -3.45 -7.26 -18.69
N GLU A 202 -2.93 -7.28 -19.91
CA GLU A 202 -1.66 -6.63 -20.23
C GLU A 202 -1.71 -5.14 -19.86
N PRO A 203 -0.73 -4.63 -19.11
CA PRO A 203 -0.68 -3.23 -18.72
C PRO A 203 -0.39 -2.30 -19.90
N ALA A 204 -0.99 -1.11 -19.89
CA ALA A 204 -0.71 -0.07 -20.90
C ALA A 204 0.72 0.51 -20.77
N CYS A 205 1.30 0.43 -19.59
CA CYS A 205 2.70 0.76 -19.29
C CYS A 205 3.19 -0.11 -18.13
N PRO A 206 4.51 -0.34 -17.99
CA PRO A 206 5.05 -1.19 -16.94
C PRO A 206 4.71 -0.68 -15.54
N ILE A 207 4.57 -1.62 -14.60
CA ILE A 207 4.46 -1.34 -13.17
C ILE A 207 5.76 -1.73 -12.45
N TYR A 208 6.19 -0.89 -11.50
CA TYR A 208 7.27 -1.19 -10.56
C TYR A 208 6.66 -1.62 -9.25
N GLN A 209 6.68 -2.93 -8.99
CA GLN A 209 6.02 -3.51 -7.82
C GLN A 209 6.93 -3.50 -6.59
N ASN A 210 6.32 -3.41 -5.41
CA ASN A 210 7.03 -3.24 -4.13
C ASN A 210 8.03 -4.36 -3.82
N VAL A 211 7.74 -5.59 -4.28
CA VAL A 211 8.58 -6.78 -4.03
C VAL A 211 9.76 -6.85 -4.98
N SER A 212 9.52 -6.66 -6.28
CA SER A 212 10.49 -6.85 -7.35
C SER A 212 11.36 -5.63 -7.63
N THR A 213 10.78 -4.42 -7.50
CA THR A 213 11.38 -3.11 -7.82
C THR A 213 11.67 -2.84 -9.31
N PHE A 214 11.49 -3.81 -10.19
CA PHE A 214 11.74 -3.71 -11.62
C PHE A 214 10.47 -3.51 -12.43
N ALA A 215 10.61 -3.03 -13.66
CA ALA A 215 9.53 -2.87 -14.64
C ALA A 215 8.93 -4.24 -15.01
N ILE A 216 7.64 -4.43 -14.76
CA ILE A 216 6.93 -5.67 -15.07
C ILE A 216 5.71 -5.37 -15.93
N THR A 217 5.51 -6.23 -16.95
CA THR A 217 4.37 -6.16 -17.87
C THR A 217 3.59 -7.48 -17.96
N ALA A 218 4.18 -8.59 -17.51
CA ALA A 218 3.55 -9.90 -17.56
C ALA A 218 2.47 -10.06 -16.47
N PRO A 219 1.18 -10.26 -16.81
CA PRO A 219 0.09 -10.36 -15.83
C PRO A 219 0.30 -11.42 -14.77
N GLU A 220 0.83 -12.58 -15.11
CA GLU A 220 1.06 -13.66 -14.15
C GLU A 220 2.18 -13.35 -13.14
N GLU A 221 3.21 -12.61 -13.58
CA GLU A 221 4.25 -12.13 -12.67
C GLU A 221 3.71 -11.03 -11.73
N ILE A 222 2.88 -10.13 -12.28
CA ILE A 222 2.19 -9.09 -11.52
C ILE A 222 1.34 -9.73 -10.40
N LYS A 223 0.53 -10.75 -10.73
CA LYS A 223 -0.28 -11.50 -9.75
C LYS A 223 0.59 -12.10 -8.64
N LYS A 224 1.64 -12.81 -9.03
CA LYS A 224 2.58 -13.45 -8.11
C LYS A 224 3.18 -12.46 -7.12
N ASN A 225 3.67 -11.33 -7.61
CA ASN A 225 4.26 -10.30 -6.76
C ASN A 225 3.23 -9.65 -5.84
N LEU A 226 2.01 -9.40 -6.32
CA LEU A 226 0.93 -8.84 -5.52
C LEU A 226 0.50 -9.78 -4.38
N ILE A 227 0.52 -11.10 -4.60
CA ILE A 227 0.27 -12.10 -3.56
C ILE A 227 1.35 -12.04 -2.46
N PHE A 228 2.63 -11.94 -2.86
CA PHE A 228 3.72 -11.87 -1.88
C PHE A 228 3.84 -10.53 -1.15
N GLN A 229 3.24 -9.46 -1.68
CA GLN A 229 3.40 -8.11 -1.15
C GLN A 229 3.03 -7.98 0.33
N LEU A 230 2.00 -8.68 0.82
CA LEU A 230 1.54 -8.53 2.21
C LEU A 230 2.55 -9.02 3.25
N THR A 231 3.37 -10.00 2.91
CA THR A 231 4.38 -10.59 3.79
C THR A 231 5.80 -10.19 3.44
N ALA A 232 5.97 -9.40 2.38
CA ALA A 232 7.25 -8.93 1.88
C ALA A 232 7.42 -7.42 2.13
N PRO A 233 8.67 -6.94 2.22
CA PRO A 233 8.93 -5.52 2.39
C PRO A 233 8.48 -4.68 1.18
N VAL A 234 8.01 -3.47 1.46
CA VAL A 234 7.79 -2.43 0.46
C VAL A 234 9.12 -1.75 0.17
N LYS A 235 9.73 -2.08 -0.94
CA LYS A 235 11.02 -1.53 -1.38
C LYS A 235 10.81 -0.25 -2.19
N TRP A 236 10.19 0.76 -1.57
CA TRP A 236 9.78 1.99 -2.27
C TRP A 236 10.98 2.79 -2.77
N THR A 237 12.00 2.98 -1.93
CA THR A 237 13.26 3.65 -2.31
C THR A 237 13.86 3.01 -3.55
N GLN A 238 13.99 1.69 -3.55
CA GLN A 238 14.59 0.94 -4.64
C GLN A 238 13.74 1.02 -5.92
N SER A 239 12.40 0.96 -5.78
CA SER A 239 11.49 1.12 -6.92
C SER A 239 11.63 2.49 -7.58
N VAL A 240 11.65 3.57 -6.79
CA VAL A 240 11.81 4.93 -7.32
C VAL A 240 13.20 5.13 -7.94
N GLN A 241 14.26 4.63 -7.32
CA GLN A 241 15.61 4.67 -7.87
C GLN A 241 15.69 3.91 -9.21
N GLN A 242 15.05 2.75 -9.30
CA GLN A 242 15.01 1.99 -10.54
C GLN A 242 14.23 2.72 -11.64
N MET A 243 13.08 3.33 -11.31
CA MET A 243 12.32 4.16 -12.26
C MET A 243 13.17 5.31 -12.80
N ILE A 244 13.95 5.99 -11.94
CA ILE A 244 14.88 7.06 -12.37
C ILE A 244 15.96 6.49 -13.29
N HIS A 245 16.53 5.35 -12.93
CA HIS A 245 17.53 4.65 -13.76
C HIS A 245 16.98 4.29 -15.15
N ASP A 246 15.73 3.88 -15.21
CA ASP A 246 15.03 3.49 -16.43
C ASP A 246 14.48 4.69 -17.22
N GLY A 247 14.76 5.93 -16.77
CA GLY A 247 14.52 7.16 -17.50
C GLY A 247 13.36 8.02 -17.02
N ALA A 248 12.76 7.76 -15.84
CA ALA A 248 11.76 8.65 -15.27
C ALA A 248 12.38 10.02 -14.92
N THR A 249 11.79 11.09 -15.46
CA THR A 249 12.23 12.48 -15.25
C THR A 249 11.22 13.33 -14.49
N GLU A 250 9.99 12.86 -14.40
CA GLU A 250 8.90 13.53 -13.71
C GLU A 250 8.07 12.50 -12.95
N PHE A 251 7.65 12.85 -11.73
CA PHE A 251 6.78 12.03 -10.91
C PHE A 251 5.53 12.82 -10.57
N ILE A 252 4.37 12.21 -10.79
CA ILE A 252 3.07 12.78 -10.45
C ILE A 252 2.41 11.86 -9.41
N GLU A 253 2.22 12.37 -8.21
CA GLU A 253 1.47 11.67 -7.16
C GLU A 253 -0.03 11.90 -7.34
N VAL A 254 -0.79 10.80 -7.41
CA VAL A 254 -2.26 10.83 -7.45
C VAL A 254 -2.81 10.16 -6.18
N GLY A 255 -3.48 10.93 -5.36
CA GLY A 255 -3.98 10.44 -4.08
C GLY A 255 -4.34 11.57 -3.12
N PRO A 256 -4.81 11.22 -1.91
CA PRO A 256 -5.11 12.21 -0.88
C PRO A 256 -3.82 12.63 -0.16
N GLY A 257 -3.64 13.93 0.04
CA GLY A 257 -2.49 14.49 0.77
C GLY A 257 -1.23 14.60 -0.10
N ASN A 258 -0.10 14.83 0.57
CA ASN A 258 1.24 14.89 -0.01
C ASN A 258 2.14 14.00 0.88
N VAL A 259 2.66 12.93 0.38
CA VAL A 259 3.44 11.95 1.14
C VAL A 259 4.87 11.84 0.64
#